data_5a968fbdb4628a98041ddf660a16cdad
#
_entry.id   5a968fbdb4628a98041ddf660a16cdad
#
_cell.length_a   1.000
_cell.length_b   1.000
_cell.length_c   1.000
_cell.angle_alpha   90.00
_cell.angle_beta   90.00
_cell.angle_gamma   90.00
#
_symmetry.space_group_name_H-M   'P 1'
#
loop_
_entity.id
_entity.type
_entity.pdbx_description
1 polymer ?
#
loop_
_entity_poly.entity_id
_entity_poly.type
_entity_poly.pdbx_seq_one_letter_code
_entity_poly.pdbx_strand_id
1 'polypeptide(L)'
;MKIHLRYFASVRELIGTGQATVQTQATHVGALRLELMALSPQHAEALAPQKAVRAALNQVTCTEDAALADGDEVAFFPPVTGG
;
A
#
# COMPACT_ATOMS: atom_id res chain seq x y z
N MET A 1 -7.69 9.95 9.38
CA MET A 1 -6.60 9.37 10.18
C MET A 1 -5.29 9.44 9.40
N LYS A 2 -4.20 9.37 10.08
CA LYS A 2 -2.87 9.45 9.50
C LYS A 2 -2.30 8.05 9.36
N ILE A 3 -1.85 7.70 8.15
CA ILE A 3 -1.27 6.38 7.87
C ILE A 3 0.13 6.57 7.29
N HIS A 4 1.08 5.80 7.81
CA HIS A 4 2.45 5.77 7.32
C HIS A 4 2.56 4.69 6.27
N LEU A 5 3.10 5.05 5.09
CA LEU A 5 3.20 4.13 3.96
C LEU A 5 4.65 3.72 3.73
N ARG A 6 4.84 2.46 3.36
CA ARG A 6 6.13 1.93 2.91
C ARG A 6 5.93 1.24 1.57
N TYR A 7 6.81 1.51 0.64
CA TYR A 7 6.79 0.89 -0.68
C TYR A 7 8.11 0.18 -0.91
N PHE A 8 8.06 -1.02 -1.47
CA PHE A 8 9.24 -1.85 -1.69
C PHE A 8 9.35 -2.30 -3.13
N ALA A 9 10.59 -2.57 -3.56
CA ALA A 9 10.92 -3.18 -4.86
C ALA A 9 10.23 -2.47 -6.03
N SER A 10 9.55 -3.19 -6.90
CA SER A 10 8.93 -2.61 -8.09
C SER A 10 7.86 -1.57 -7.77
N VAL A 11 7.15 -1.71 -6.64
CA VAL A 11 6.17 -0.70 -6.21
C VAL A 11 6.89 0.62 -5.92
N ARG A 12 8.00 0.55 -5.18
CA ARG A 12 8.82 1.72 -4.88
C ARG A 12 9.35 2.38 -6.15
N GLU A 13 9.83 1.56 -7.08
CA GLU A 13 10.39 2.08 -8.33
C GLU A 13 9.36 2.83 -9.16
N LEU A 14 8.15 2.31 -9.25
CA LEU A 14 7.08 2.94 -10.03
C LEU A 14 6.57 4.22 -9.37
N ILE A 15 6.40 4.22 -8.05
CA ILE A 15 5.88 5.38 -7.33
C ILE A 15 6.96 6.45 -7.16
N GLY A 16 8.23 6.04 -7.02
CA GLY A 16 9.34 6.97 -6.93
C GLY A 16 9.78 7.30 -5.52
N THR A 17 9.18 6.70 -4.52
CA THR A 17 9.58 6.89 -3.12
C THR A 17 9.37 5.60 -2.34
N GLY A 18 10.15 5.42 -1.28
CA GLY A 18 10.06 4.24 -0.42
C GLY A 18 9.17 4.44 0.79
N GLN A 19 8.75 5.68 1.06
CA GLN A 19 7.88 5.95 2.21
C GLN A 19 7.13 7.26 2.01
N ALA A 20 5.99 7.35 2.64
CA ALA A 20 5.15 8.54 2.60
C ALA A 20 4.21 8.52 3.80
N THR A 21 3.52 9.62 4.02
CA THR A 21 2.48 9.71 5.04
C THR A 21 1.26 10.32 4.38
N VAL A 22 0.09 9.76 4.63
CA VAL A 22 -1.14 10.28 4.05
C VAL A 22 -2.20 10.47 5.12
N GLN A 23 -3.08 11.44 4.88
CA GLN A 23 -4.34 11.57 5.61
C GLN A 23 -5.40 10.84 4.81
N THR A 24 -6.15 9.97 5.46
CA THR A 24 -7.14 9.15 4.77
C THR A 24 -8.38 8.94 5.65
N GLN A 25 -9.51 8.71 4.99
CA GLN A 25 -10.73 8.26 5.65
C GLN A 25 -10.98 6.78 5.41
N ALA A 26 -10.06 6.09 4.75
CA ALA A 26 -10.17 4.66 4.52
C ALA A 26 -10.17 3.92 5.85
N THR A 27 -11.05 2.93 5.97
CA THR A 27 -11.18 2.15 7.19
C THR A 27 -10.48 0.80 7.12
N HIS A 28 -10.04 0.41 5.93
CA HIS A 28 -9.32 -0.86 5.73
C HIS A 28 -8.32 -0.71 4.57
N VAL A 29 -7.43 -1.67 4.47
CA VAL A 29 -6.29 -1.63 3.54
C VAL A 29 -6.76 -1.52 2.08
N GLY A 30 -7.80 -2.25 1.68
CA GLY A 30 -8.31 -2.21 0.32
C GLY A 30 -8.81 -0.83 -0.09
N ALA A 31 -9.53 -0.15 0.80
CA ALA A 31 -9.99 1.21 0.53
C ALA A 31 -8.82 2.18 0.43
N LEU A 32 -7.81 2.02 1.29
CA LEU A 32 -6.60 2.84 1.22
C LEU A 32 -5.88 2.63 -0.12
N ARG A 33 -5.77 1.39 -0.57
CA ARG A 33 -5.13 1.09 -1.85
C ARG A 33 -5.83 1.81 -3.00
N LEU A 34 -7.17 1.81 -3.00
CA LEU A 34 -7.94 2.52 -4.03
C LEU A 34 -7.69 4.02 -3.99
N GLU A 35 -7.64 4.62 -2.79
CA GLU A 35 -7.32 6.04 -2.66
C GLU A 35 -5.94 6.36 -3.23
N LEU A 36 -4.95 5.52 -2.92
CA LEU A 36 -3.59 5.73 -3.40
C LEU A 36 -3.52 5.63 -4.92
N MET A 37 -4.25 4.70 -5.52
CA MET A 37 -4.28 4.56 -6.98
C MET A 37 -4.82 5.81 -7.68
N ALA A 38 -5.64 6.60 -7.00
CA ALA A 38 -6.18 7.83 -7.55
C ALA A 38 -5.21 9.02 -7.49
N LEU A 39 -4.08 8.86 -6.82
CA LEU A 39 -3.12 9.97 -6.65
C LEU A 39 -2.35 10.29 -7.92
N SER A 40 -2.00 9.31 -8.71
CA SER A 40 -1.24 9.51 -9.93
C SER A 40 -1.29 8.28 -10.82
N PRO A 41 -0.95 8.40 -12.11
CA PRO A 41 -0.83 7.22 -12.99
C PRO A 41 0.20 6.22 -12.48
N GLN A 42 1.27 6.68 -11.87
CA GLN A 42 2.31 5.81 -11.33
C GLN A 42 1.78 4.99 -10.15
N HIS A 43 1.01 5.61 -9.26
CA HIS A 43 0.36 4.89 -8.16
C HIS A 43 -0.63 3.87 -8.70
N ALA A 44 -1.44 4.25 -9.70
CA ALA A 44 -2.41 3.35 -10.29
C ALA A 44 -1.73 2.13 -10.92
N GLU A 45 -0.61 2.34 -11.62
CA GLU A 45 0.13 1.25 -12.23
C GLU A 45 0.77 0.34 -11.18
N ALA A 46 1.40 0.94 -10.16
CA ALA A 46 2.12 0.18 -9.14
C ALA A 46 1.19 -0.70 -8.30
N LEU A 47 -0.03 -0.22 -8.05
CA LEU A 47 -0.97 -0.86 -7.12
C LEU A 47 -2.17 -1.49 -7.84
N ALA A 48 -2.11 -1.63 -9.15
CA ALA A 48 -3.22 -2.16 -9.94
C ALA A 48 -3.67 -3.53 -9.42
N PRO A 49 -5.00 -3.78 -9.39
CA PRO A 49 -5.51 -5.05 -8.86
C PRO A 49 -5.00 -6.29 -9.57
N GLN A 50 -4.68 -6.18 -10.87
CA GLN A 50 -4.16 -7.31 -11.63
C GLN A 50 -2.70 -7.62 -11.30
N LYS A 51 -2.02 -6.73 -10.60
CA LYS A 51 -0.68 -7.02 -10.09
C LYS A 51 -0.81 -7.68 -8.72
N ALA A 52 -0.04 -8.71 -8.48
CA ALA A 52 -0.14 -9.46 -7.24
C ALA A 52 0.59 -8.74 -6.10
N VAL A 53 0.27 -7.47 -5.90
CA VAL A 53 0.86 -6.67 -4.83
C VAL A 53 0.27 -7.11 -3.50
N ARG A 54 1.14 -7.30 -2.52
CA ARG A 54 0.75 -7.70 -1.17
C ARG A 54 0.84 -6.51 -0.22
N ALA A 55 0.17 -6.63 0.91
CA ALA A 55 0.18 -5.60 1.94
C ALA A 55 0.57 -6.19 3.28
N ALA A 56 1.18 -5.35 4.12
CA ALA A 56 1.45 -5.67 5.51
C ALA A 56 0.98 -4.50 6.37
N LEU A 57 0.34 -4.81 7.48
CA LEU A 57 -0.12 -3.84 8.45
C LEU A 57 0.77 -3.97 9.69
N ASN A 58 1.48 -2.88 10.00
CA ASN A 58 2.44 -2.87 11.12
C ASN A 58 3.40 -4.06 11.04
N GLN A 59 3.93 -4.30 9.82
CA GLN A 59 4.94 -5.31 9.52
C GLN A 59 4.41 -6.77 9.57
N VAL A 60 3.10 -6.95 9.62
CA VAL A 60 2.48 -8.27 9.56
C VAL A 60 1.67 -8.37 8.28
N THR A 61 1.97 -9.35 7.45
CA THR A 61 1.24 -9.57 6.20
C THR A 61 -0.25 -9.68 6.47
N CYS A 62 -1.06 -8.97 5.70
CA CYS A 62 -2.48 -8.90 5.91
C CYS A 62 -3.24 -8.97 4.59
N THR A 63 -4.56 -9.11 4.68
CA THR A 63 -5.44 -9.04 3.53
C THR A 63 -6.00 -7.62 3.40
N GLU A 64 -6.74 -7.38 2.31
CA GLU A 64 -7.27 -6.04 2.03
C GLU A 64 -8.40 -5.64 2.98
N ASP A 65 -8.97 -6.59 3.71
CA ASP A 65 -10.01 -6.27 4.68
C ASP A 65 -9.47 -5.94 6.07
N ALA A 66 -8.16 -5.92 6.25
CA ALA A 66 -7.56 -5.54 7.53
C ALA A 66 -7.94 -4.11 7.90
N ALA A 67 -8.41 -3.93 9.13
CA ALA A 67 -8.85 -2.63 9.63
C ALA A 67 -7.67 -1.72 9.94
N LEU A 68 -7.84 -0.43 9.66
CA LEU A 68 -6.82 0.60 9.90
C LEU A 68 -7.14 1.39 11.14
N ALA A 69 -6.10 1.82 11.84
CA ALA A 69 -6.19 2.74 12.96
C ALA A 69 -5.20 3.89 12.74
N ASP A 70 -5.48 5.03 13.34
CA ASP A 70 -4.62 6.19 13.21
C ASP A 70 -3.20 5.87 13.67
N GLY A 71 -2.22 6.26 12.86
CA GLY A 71 -0.82 6.00 13.15
C GLY A 71 -0.29 4.67 12.65
N ASP A 72 -1.14 3.82 12.07
CA ASP A 72 -0.68 2.53 11.53
C ASP A 72 0.30 2.73 10.37
N GLU A 73 1.14 1.71 10.17
CA GLU A 73 2.02 1.60 9.01
C GLU A 73 1.47 0.54 8.06
N VAL A 74 1.33 0.90 6.79
CA VAL A 74 0.92 -0.03 5.74
C VAL A 74 2.03 -0.11 4.70
N ALA A 75 2.49 -1.32 4.42
CA ALA A 75 3.51 -1.57 3.40
C ALA A 75 2.87 -2.24 2.19
N PHE A 76 3.30 -1.85 1.00
CA PHE A 76 2.94 -2.51 -0.24
C PHE A 76 4.20 -3.03 -0.92
N PHE A 77 4.15 -4.28 -1.35
CA PHE A 77 5.32 -4.96 -1.92
C PHE A 77 4.88 -6.01 -2.93
N PRO A 78 5.74 -6.31 -3.93
CA PRO A 78 5.41 -7.38 -4.86
C PRO A 78 5.50 -8.73 -4.16
N PRO A 79 4.86 -9.76 -4.73
CA PRO A 79 4.94 -11.09 -4.13
C PRO A 79 6.38 -11.57 -4.12
N VAL A 80 6.75 -12.26 -3.05
CA VAL A 80 8.04 -12.92 -2.99
C VAL A 80 7.93 -14.15 -3.88
N THR A 81 8.65 -14.12 -4.99
CA THR A 81 8.70 -15.30 -5.83
C THR A 81 9.64 -16.26 -5.13
N GLY A 82 9.17 -17.25 -4.68
CA GLY A 82 9.80 -18.20 -4.06
C GLY A 82 10.93 -18.85 -4.34
N GLY A 83 11.19 -18.63 -4.42
CA GLY A 83 12.23 -19.31 -4.56
C GLY A 83 12.88 -19.96 -3.91
#